data_355baaf65391d79f6dab6f48bff7ecb2
#
_entry.id   355baaf65391d79f6dab6f48bff7ecb2
#
_cell.length_a   1.000
_cell.length_b   1.000
_cell.length_c   1.000
_cell.angle_alpha   90.00
_cell.angle_beta   90.00
_cell.angle_gamma   90.00
#
_symmetry.space_group_name_H-M   'P 1'
#
loop_
_entity.id
_entity.type
_entity.pdbx_description
1 polymer ?
#
loop_
_entity_poly.entity_id
_entity_poly.type
_entity_poly.pdbx_seq_one_letter_code
_entity_poly.pdbx_strand_id
1 'polypeptide(L)'
;MTKKSPILAVNEPVKKTTRKRPATRKTAGSKKTASGKTSGRTSKGKKTIRRWQMPSWCYYLLLGFIGACFVICFYYFFIRPYAYRWKPCYGMKAYGVCLPYGFEVHGFDVSHHQGQIDWSELQKTQTAPFPVRFVFMKASEGGDFSDTAFIHNFDEARKHGFIRGAYHFYNPKTDASRQADFFIRSVKLESGDLPPVLDIEVRGEDEKKLRRDLKVWLDKIENYYRVKPILYTSYKFKTRYLNDSVFNSYPYWIAHYYADSVEYKGQWRFWQHTDVGRLPGIREDVDLNVFNGTLDELKRMTIP
;
A
#
# COMPACT_ATOMS: atom_id res chain seq x y z
N MET A 1 -3.21 -18.63 -36.77
CA MET A 1 -1.80 -18.39 -37.12
C MET A 1 -1.09 -17.76 -35.90
N THR A 2 -0.29 -18.56 -35.29
CA THR A 2 0.50 -18.31 -34.08
C THR A 2 1.71 -17.42 -34.36
N LYS A 3 1.97 -16.40 -33.51
CA LYS A 3 3.34 -15.88 -33.34
C LYS A 3 3.60 -15.60 -31.87
N LYS A 4 4.50 -16.41 -31.32
CA LYS A 4 5.11 -16.29 -30.00
C LYS A 4 6.14 -15.16 -30.01
N SER A 5 6.21 -14.39 -28.96
CA SER A 5 7.33 -13.49 -28.61
C SER A 5 8.43 -14.26 -27.88
N PRO A 6 9.71 -13.93 -28.06
CA PRO A 6 10.78 -14.61 -27.39
C PRO A 6 11.18 -13.92 -26.08
N ILE A 7 11.34 -14.76 -25.07
CA ILE A 7 12.07 -14.50 -23.83
C ILE A 7 13.55 -14.65 -24.12
N LEU A 8 14.40 -13.72 -23.73
CA LEU A 8 15.82 -13.92 -23.50
C LEU A 8 16.37 -12.85 -22.54
N ALA A 9 16.69 -13.26 -21.33
CA ALA A 9 17.73 -12.63 -20.52
C ALA A 9 18.58 -13.75 -19.92
N VAL A 10 19.76 -13.94 -20.50
CA VAL A 10 20.81 -14.85 -20.05
C VAL A 10 21.69 -14.08 -19.09
N ASN A 11 21.79 -14.53 -17.85
CA ASN A 11 22.82 -14.11 -16.90
C ASN A 11 24.02 -15.06 -17.01
N GLU A 12 25.15 -14.56 -17.44
CA GLU A 12 26.44 -15.26 -17.38
C GLU A 12 27.08 -15.13 -15.99
N PRO A 13 27.77 -16.18 -15.50
CA PRO A 13 28.43 -16.15 -14.18
C PRO A 13 29.85 -15.57 -14.25
N VAL A 14 30.15 -14.68 -13.32
CA VAL A 14 31.45 -14.08 -13.09
C VAL A 14 32.49 -15.13 -12.62
N LYS A 15 33.57 -15.30 -13.34
CA LYS A 15 34.74 -16.15 -13.04
C LYS A 15 35.50 -15.62 -11.82
N LYS A 16 35.63 -16.47 -10.79
CA LYS A 16 36.57 -16.28 -9.67
C LYS A 16 38.00 -16.57 -10.11
N THR A 17 38.87 -15.58 -10.08
CA THR A 17 40.33 -15.73 -10.25
C THR A 17 40.94 -16.11 -8.91
N THR A 18 41.51 -17.29 -8.87
CA THR A 18 42.35 -17.80 -7.78
C THR A 18 43.76 -17.25 -7.87
N ARG A 19 44.19 -16.53 -6.87
CA ARG A 19 45.57 -16.03 -6.73
C ARG A 19 46.41 -17.05 -5.95
N LYS A 20 47.41 -17.63 -6.61
CA LYS A 20 48.40 -18.56 -6.05
C LYS A 20 49.36 -17.85 -5.08
N ARG A 21 49.63 -18.50 -3.93
CA ARG A 21 50.71 -18.16 -2.99
C ARG A 21 52.05 -18.62 -3.53
N PRO A 22 53.15 -17.87 -3.34
CA PRO A 22 54.50 -18.37 -3.61
C PRO A 22 55.07 -19.13 -2.38
N ALA A 23 55.83 -20.16 -2.70
CA ALA A 23 56.43 -21.09 -1.78
C ALA A 23 57.67 -20.50 -1.07
N THR A 24 57.83 -20.86 0.19
CA THR A 24 59.03 -20.58 1.01
C THR A 24 60.19 -21.45 0.65
N ARG A 25 61.34 -20.86 0.43
CA ARG A 25 62.65 -21.53 0.21
C ARG A 25 63.38 -21.63 1.56
N LYS A 26 63.72 -22.87 1.99
CA LYS A 26 64.64 -23.15 3.08
C LYS A 26 66.05 -22.98 2.61
N THR A 27 66.89 -22.35 3.44
CA THR A 27 68.35 -22.54 3.38
C THR A 27 68.87 -22.74 4.80
N ALA A 28 69.71 -23.78 4.92
CA ALA A 28 70.37 -24.22 6.10
C ALA A 28 71.78 -23.61 6.22
N GLY A 29 72.30 -23.66 7.44
CA GLY A 29 73.72 -23.66 7.75
C GLY A 29 74.21 -22.42 8.48
N SER A 30 74.73 -22.51 9.65
CA SER A 30 76.01 -23.03 10.11
C SER A 30 76.31 -22.56 11.55
N LYS A 31 76.90 -23.44 12.29
CA LYS A 31 77.44 -23.24 13.65
C LYS A 31 78.53 -22.20 13.71
N LYS A 32 78.61 -21.50 14.84
CA LYS A 32 79.89 -21.35 15.61
C LYS A 32 79.68 -20.81 17.03
N THR A 33 80.39 -21.45 17.89
CA THR A 33 80.63 -21.32 19.32
C THR A 33 81.25 -20.00 19.76
N ALA A 34 80.93 -19.49 20.93
CA ALA A 34 81.77 -19.42 22.13
C ALA A 34 81.46 -18.17 23.01
N SER A 35 81.53 -18.49 24.33
CA SER A 35 82.04 -17.69 25.41
C SER A 35 81.19 -16.55 26.04
N GLY A 36 80.64 -16.83 27.13
CA GLY A 36 80.64 -16.35 28.47
C GLY A 36 80.67 -14.83 28.74
N LYS A 37 79.63 -14.42 29.50
CA LYS A 37 79.81 -13.62 30.72
C LYS A 37 78.47 -13.39 31.43
N THR A 38 78.49 -13.72 32.70
CA THR A 38 77.49 -13.46 33.70
C THR A 38 77.08 -12.02 33.83
N SER A 39 75.82 -11.71 33.86
CA SER A 39 75.33 -10.53 34.56
C SER A 39 73.78 -10.55 34.68
N GLY A 40 73.31 -10.45 35.90
CA GLY A 40 72.10 -9.81 36.33
C GLY A 40 70.77 -10.28 35.76
N ARG A 41 70.19 -11.34 36.36
CA ARG A 41 68.81 -11.77 36.14
C ARG A 41 67.83 -10.85 36.85
N THR A 42 67.38 -9.79 36.20
CA THR A 42 66.20 -9.07 36.61
C THR A 42 64.97 -9.81 36.06
N SER A 43 64.24 -10.48 36.95
CA SER A 43 62.99 -11.13 36.63
C SER A 43 61.94 -10.07 36.25
N LYS A 44 61.76 -9.85 34.94
CA LYS A 44 60.55 -9.16 34.47
C LYS A 44 59.37 -10.07 34.74
N GLY A 45 58.60 -9.75 35.78
CA GLY A 45 57.35 -10.42 36.07
C GLY A 45 56.43 -10.36 34.83
N LYS A 46 56.18 -11.54 34.28
CA LYS A 46 55.08 -11.69 33.27
C LYS A 46 53.79 -11.25 33.94
N LYS A 47 53.29 -10.08 33.58
CA LYS A 47 51.92 -9.71 33.89
C LYS A 47 51.02 -10.72 33.21
N THR A 48 50.57 -11.73 33.92
CA THR A 48 49.49 -12.62 33.51
C THR A 48 48.26 -11.76 33.38
N ILE A 49 47.83 -11.44 32.13
CA ILE A 49 46.53 -10.87 31.86
C ILE A 49 45.50 -11.90 32.30
N ARG A 50 44.92 -11.66 33.48
CA ARG A 50 43.84 -12.48 34.01
C ARG A 50 42.67 -12.39 33.05
N ARG A 51 42.53 -13.39 32.16
CA ARG A 51 41.36 -13.51 31.28
C ARG A 51 40.16 -13.63 32.22
N TRP A 52 39.32 -12.61 32.18
CA TRP A 52 38.03 -12.62 32.85
C TRP A 52 37.19 -13.71 32.20
N GLN A 53 36.99 -14.86 32.82
CA GLN A 53 36.09 -15.89 32.35
C GLN A 53 34.72 -15.60 32.96
N MET A 54 33.76 -15.25 32.11
CA MET A 54 32.38 -15.11 32.57
C MET A 54 31.86 -16.47 33.09
N PRO A 55 31.17 -16.48 34.23
CA PRO A 55 30.52 -17.69 34.73
C PRO A 55 29.57 -18.26 33.70
N SER A 56 29.46 -19.58 33.60
CA SER A 56 28.61 -20.26 32.60
C SER A 56 27.14 -19.83 32.64
N TRP A 57 26.61 -19.52 33.81
CA TRP A 57 25.23 -19.00 33.93
C TRP A 57 25.00 -17.67 33.22
N CYS A 58 26.02 -16.81 33.07
CA CYS A 58 25.93 -15.57 32.29
C CYS A 58 25.70 -15.87 30.80
N TYR A 59 26.29 -16.94 30.27
CA TYR A 59 26.05 -17.33 28.87
C TYR A 59 24.60 -17.79 28.65
N TYR A 60 24.04 -18.55 29.61
CA TYR A 60 22.62 -18.95 29.51
C TYR A 60 21.67 -17.78 29.64
N LEU A 61 21.97 -16.81 30.51
CA LEU A 61 21.19 -15.57 30.59
C LEU A 61 21.28 -14.75 29.29
N LEU A 62 22.49 -14.65 28.71
CA LEU A 62 22.67 -13.95 27.44
C LEU A 62 21.92 -14.62 26.29
N LEU A 63 21.99 -15.97 26.21
CA LEU A 63 21.25 -16.76 25.22
C LEU A 63 19.74 -16.60 25.41
N GLY A 64 19.25 -16.64 26.65
CA GLY A 64 17.84 -16.41 26.96
C GLY A 64 17.39 -15.01 26.55
N PHE A 65 18.21 -13.99 26.83
CA PHE A 65 17.93 -12.62 26.43
C PHE A 65 17.88 -12.44 24.89
N ILE A 66 18.86 -13.03 24.18
CA ILE A 66 18.89 -13.02 22.71
C ILE A 66 17.65 -13.73 22.16
N GLY A 67 17.28 -14.88 22.73
CA GLY A 67 16.07 -15.61 22.35
C GLY A 67 14.80 -14.79 22.57
N ALA A 68 14.68 -14.11 23.72
CA ALA A 68 13.56 -13.24 24.01
C ALA A 68 13.48 -12.04 23.05
N CYS A 69 14.62 -11.41 22.76
CA CYS A 69 14.69 -10.34 21.77
C CYS A 69 14.26 -10.81 20.38
N PHE A 70 14.70 -12.02 19.98
CA PHE A 70 14.30 -12.59 18.71
C PHE A 70 12.79 -12.85 18.64
N VAL A 71 12.19 -13.42 19.67
CA VAL A 71 10.74 -13.64 19.75
C VAL A 71 9.96 -12.34 19.70
N ILE A 72 10.42 -11.32 20.43
CA ILE A 72 9.81 -9.99 20.44
C ILE A 72 9.90 -9.36 19.03
N CYS A 73 11.08 -9.37 18.42
CA CYS A 73 11.27 -8.87 17.07
C CYS A 73 10.40 -9.63 16.07
N PHE A 74 10.39 -10.97 16.15
CA PHE A 74 9.55 -11.79 15.29
C PHE A 74 8.07 -11.46 15.44
N TYR A 75 7.58 -11.31 16.68
CA TYR A 75 6.21 -10.88 16.94
C TYR A 75 5.90 -9.51 16.31
N TYR A 76 6.76 -8.51 16.53
CA TYR A 76 6.52 -7.14 16.02
C TYR A 76 6.60 -7.03 14.51
N PHE A 77 7.53 -7.77 13.86
CA PHE A 77 7.73 -7.68 12.42
C PHE A 77 6.87 -8.65 11.60
N PHE A 78 6.56 -9.83 12.15
CA PHE A 78 5.89 -10.88 11.38
C PHE A 78 4.47 -11.21 11.86
N ILE A 79 4.17 -11.06 13.15
CA ILE A 79 2.84 -11.43 13.67
C ILE A 79 1.96 -10.19 13.82
N ARG A 80 2.45 -9.16 14.50
CA ARG A 80 1.67 -7.95 14.78
C ARG A 80 1.09 -7.27 13.53
N PRO A 81 1.81 -7.14 12.38
CA PRO A 81 1.24 -6.55 11.16
C PRO A 81 0.03 -7.32 10.61
N TYR A 82 -0.07 -8.61 10.93
CA TYR A 82 -1.16 -9.48 10.48
C TYR A 82 -2.16 -9.83 11.59
N ALA A 83 -1.92 -9.40 12.82
CA ALA A 83 -2.77 -9.73 13.98
C ALA A 83 -4.20 -9.23 13.83
N TYR A 84 -4.42 -8.16 13.03
CA TYR A 84 -5.75 -7.68 12.70
C TYR A 84 -6.62 -8.71 11.95
N ARG A 85 -5.99 -9.62 11.17
CA ARG A 85 -6.70 -10.69 10.45
C ARG A 85 -7.36 -11.71 11.39
N TRP A 86 -6.89 -11.77 12.63
CA TRP A 86 -7.40 -12.68 13.66
C TRP A 86 -8.23 -11.97 14.73
N LYS A 87 -8.47 -10.66 14.58
CA LYS A 87 -9.40 -9.97 15.47
C LYS A 87 -10.78 -10.64 15.36
N PRO A 88 -11.38 -11.05 16.47
CA PRO A 88 -12.75 -11.56 16.45
C PRO A 88 -13.68 -10.47 15.92
N CYS A 89 -14.60 -10.87 15.04
CA CYS A 89 -15.63 -9.96 14.56
C CYS A 89 -16.68 -9.80 15.63
N TYR A 90 -16.70 -8.68 16.31
CA TYR A 90 -17.76 -8.30 17.26
C TYR A 90 -18.95 -7.64 16.58
N GLY A 91 -18.84 -7.31 15.30
CA GLY A 91 -19.88 -6.73 14.45
C GLY A 91 -20.58 -7.78 13.59
N MET A 92 -21.17 -7.32 12.52
CA MET A 92 -21.90 -8.15 11.57
C MET A 92 -20.96 -8.67 10.49
N LYS A 93 -21.00 -9.99 10.23
CA LYS A 93 -20.26 -10.59 9.12
C LYS A 93 -21.13 -10.58 7.86
N ALA A 94 -20.63 -9.91 6.82
CA ALA A 94 -21.18 -10.02 5.48
C ALA A 94 -20.04 -9.89 4.45
N TYR A 95 -20.25 -10.40 3.26
CA TYR A 95 -19.31 -10.28 2.16
C TYR A 95 -17.89 -10.76 2.50
N GLY A 96 -17.80 -11.81 3.32
CA GLY A 96 -16.51 -12.42 3.73
C GLY A 96 -15.75 -11.67 4.82
N VAL A 97 -16.21 -10.51 5.27
CA VAL A 97 -15.52 -9.64 6.24
C VAL A 97 -16.40 -9.23 7.40
N CYS A 98 -15.78 -8.62 8.41
CA CYS A 98 -16.51 -7.90 9.48
C CYS A 98 -16.79 -6.49 9.00
N LEU A 99 -18.07 -6.13 8.88
CA LEU A 99 -18.48 -4.79 8.48
C LEU A 99 -18.30 -3.78 9.62
N PRO A 100 -17.89 -2.54 9.31
CA PRO A 100 -17.87 -1.47 10.29
C PRO A 100 -19.28 -1.19 10.84
N TYR A 101 -19.35 -0.94 12.15
CA TYR A 101 -20.60 -0.64 12.81
C TYR A 101 -21.07 0.79 12.55
N GLY A 102 -22.39 0.98 12.41
CA GLY A 102 -23.01 2.32 12.33
C GLY A 102 -23.12 2.89 10.90
N PHE A 103 -22.85 2.10 9.87
CA PHE A 103 -23.02 2.52 8.48
C PHE A 103 -24.13 1.73 7.80
N GLU A 104 -25.05 2.43 7.14
CA GLU A 104 -26.19 1.83 6.43
C GLU A 104 -25.97 1.70 4.92
N VAL A 105 -25.02 2.46 4.37
CA VAL A 105 -24.75 2.53 2.92
C VAL A 105 -23.41 1.93 2.61
N HIS A 106 -23.42 0.77 1.97
CA HIS A 106 -22.21 0.06 1.54
C HIS A 106 -21.97 0.23 0.05
N GLY A 107 -20.73 0.11 -0.33
CA GLY A 107 -20.26 0.14 -1.71
C GLY A 107 -18.99 -0.66 -1.89
N PHE A 108 -18.44 -0.61 -3.07
CA PHE A 108 -17.18 -1.27 -3.42
C PHE A 108 -16.46 -0.45 -4.50
N ASP A 109 -15.22 -0.82 -4.77
CA ASP A 109 -14.52 -0.26 -5.92
C ASP A 109 -13.81 -1.36 -6.71
N VAL A 110 -13.67 -1.11 -8.02
CA VAL A 110 -13.15 -2.08 -8.98
C VAL A 110 -12.31 -1.41 -10.06
N SER A 111 -11.48 -2.23 -10.70
CA SER A 111 -10.75 -1.92 -11.91
C SER A 111 -10.76 -3.16 -12.83
N HIS A 112 -9.94 -3.13 -13.88
CA HIS A 112 -9.72 -4.31 -14.72
C HIS A 112 -9.20 -5.55 -13.94
N HIS A 113 -8.66 -5.37 -12.75
CA HIS A 113 -8.16 -6.46 -11.90
C HIS A 113 -9.24 -7.42 -11.45
N GLN A 114 -10.48 -6.95 -11.27
CA GLN A 114 -11.61 -7.81 -10.90
C GLN A 114 -12.17 -8.63 -12.07
N GLY A 115 -11.62 -8.47 -13.28
CA GLY A 115 -12.01 -9.24 -14.45
C GLY A 115 -13.45 -8.99 -14.89
N GLN A 116 -14.14 -10.06 -15.30
CA GLN A 116 -15.55 -9.99 -15.66
C GLN A 116 -16.44 -10.04 -14.43
N ILE A 117 -17.37 -9.10 -14.36
CA ILE A 117 -18.35 -8.96 -13.28
C ILE A 117 -19.71 -9.42 -13.79
N ASP A 118 -20.35 -10.34 -13.06
CA ASP A 118 -21.76 -10.67 -13.27
C ASP A 118 -22.62 -9.67 -12.50
N TRP A 119 -23.03 -8.62 -13.19
CA TRP A 119 -23.83 -7.53 -12.62
C TRP A 119 -25.22 -7.98 -12.19
N SER A 120 -25.78 -9.03 -12.81
CA SER A 120 -27.08 -9.59 -12.45
C SER A 120 -27.03 -10.28 -11.07
N GLU A 121 -25.95 -11.03 -10.80
CA GLU A 121 -25.71 -11.59 -9.48
C GLU A 121 -25.40 -10.50 -8.44
N LEU A 122 -24.57 -9.52 -8.82
CA LEU A 122 -24.17 -8.42 -7.95
C LEU A 122 -25.38 -7.55 -7.53
N GLN A 123 -26.32 -7.31 -8.43
CA GLN A 123 -27.54 -6.55 -8.16
C GLN A 123 -28.36 -7.12 -6.98
N LYS A 124 -28.30 -8.41 -6.73
CA LYS A 124 -29.02 -9.04 -5.59
C LYS A 124 -28.55 -8.51 -4.23
N THR A 125 -27.33 -7.96 -4.16
CA THR A 125 -26.81 -7.33 -2.93
C THR A 125 -27.59 -6.09 -2.51
N GLN A 126 -28.32 -5.45 -3.43
CA GLN A 126 -29.10 -4.24 -3.11
C GLN A 126 -30.32 -4.51 -2.20
N THR A 127 -30.77 -5.75 -2.14
CA THR A 127 -31.87 -6.20 -1.27
C THR A 127 -31.40 -7.03 -0.08
N ALA A 128 -30.09 -7.19 0.06
CA ALA A 128 -29.47 -7.89 1.18
C ALA A 128 -29.59 -7.09 2.50
N PRO A 129 -29.40 -7.71 3.67
CA PRO A 129 -29.42 -7.01 4.96
C PRO A 129 -28.40 -5.85 5.04
N PHE A 130 -27.31 -5.91 4.29
CA PHE A 130 -26.31 -4.85 4.15
C PHE A 130 -26.23 -4.44 2.68
N PRO A 131 -27.12 -3.55 2.24
CA PRO A 131 -27.29 -3.31 0.81
C PRO A 131 -26.11 -2.55 0.23
N VAL A 132 -25.54 -3.08 -0.86
CA VAL A 132 -24.51 -2.40 -1.65
C VAL A 132 -25.19 -1.43 -2.61
N ARG A 133 -24.89 -0.16 -2.51
CA ARG A 133 -25.59 0.92 -3.22
C ARG A 133 -24.75 1.65 -4.24
N PHE A 134 -23.44 1.71 -4.05
CA PHE A 134 -22.56 2.48 -4.93
C PHE A 134 -21.30 1.70 -5.30
N VAL A 135 -20.69 2.13 -6.40
CA VAL A 135 -19.43 1.58 -6.88
C VAL A 135 -18.55 2.68 -7.47
N PHE A 136 -17.26 2.66 -7.11
CA PHE A 136 -16.23 3.44 -7.80
C PHE A 136 -15.46 2.55 -8.77
N MET A 137 -15.14 3.10 -9.95
CA MET A 137 -14.45 2.35 -11.00
C MET A 137 -13.24 3.12 -11.51
N LYS A 138 -12.12 2.41 -11.66
CA LYS A 138 -10.94 2.97 -12.30
C LYS A 138 -11.27 3.33 -13.73
N ALA A 139 -11.10 4.60 -14.10
CA ALA A 139 -11.30 5.06 -15.45
C ALA A 139 -9.98 5.24 -16.19
N SER A 140 -9.00 5.85 -15.50
CA SER A 140 -7.73 6.21 -16.12
C SER A 140 -6.60 6.31 -15.10
N GLU A 141 -5.36 6.30 -15.60
CA GLU A 141 -4.14 6.48 -14.83
C GLU A 141 -3.14 7.32 -15.62
N GLY A 142 -2.45 8.23 -14.94
CA GLY A 142 -1.43 9.05 -15.60
C GLY A 142 -1.99 9.81 -16.80
N GLY A 143 -1.19 9.95 -17.86
CA GLY A 143 -1.57 10.77 -19.03
C GLY A 143 -2.12 10.00 -20.22
N ASP A 144 -2.22 8.65 -20.17
CA ASP A 144 -2.44 7.83 -21.35
C ASP A 144 -3.00 6.42 -21.10
N PHE A 145 -3.08 5.95 -19.85
CA PHE A 145 -3.63 4.63 -19.55
C PHE A 145 -5.13 4.72 -19.26
N SER A 146 -5.95 4.06 -20.08
CA SER A 146 -7.39 3.84 -19.83
C SER A 146 -7.61 2.44 -19.28
N ASP A 147 -8.42 2.31 -18.22
CA ASP A 147 -8.82 1.00 -17.71
C ASP A 147 -9.72 0.30 -18.72
N THR A 148 -9.33 -0.93 -19.10
CA THR A 148 -10.01 -1.66 -20.19
C THR A 148 -11.42 -2.12 -19.84
N ALA A 149 -11.72 -2.25 -18.54
CA ALA A 149 -13.04 -2.66 -18.05
C ALA A 149 -13.98 -1.48 -17.80
N PHE A 150 -13.45 -0.24 -17.80
CA PHE A 150 -14.19 0.94 -17.32
C PHE A 150 -15.51 1.15 -18.03
N ILE A 151 -15.49 1.31 -19.35
CA ILE A 151 -16.71 1.66 -20.11
C ILE A 151 -17.81 0.63 -19.90
N HIS A 152 -17.46 -0.65 -20.03
CA HIS A 152 -18.40 -1.74 -19.85
C HIS A 152 -18.99 -1.75 -18.43
N ASN A 153 -18.12 -1.73 -17.41
CA ASN A 153 -18.56 -1.79 -16.02
C ASN A 153 -19.35 -0.54 -15.62
N PHE A 154 -18.97 0.64 -16.15
CA PHE A 154 -19.64 1.89 -15.86
C PHE A 154 -21.08 1.89 -16.37
N ASP A 155 -21.30 1.39 -17.59
CA ASP A 155 -22.63 1.25 -18.19
C ASP A 155 -23.47 0.19 -17.47
N GLU A 156 -22.89 -0.97 -17.19
CA GLU A 156 -23.60 -2.06 -16.51
C GLU A 156 -24.00 -1.69 -15.08
N ALA A 157 -23.13 -1.00 -14.32
CA ALA A 157 -23.46 -0.53 -12.98
C ALA A 157 -24.76 0.29 -12.98
N ARG A 158 -24.91 1.21 -13.92
CA ARG A 158 -26.12 2.04 -14.05
C ARG A 158 -27.35 1.22 -14.41
N LYS A 159 -27.22 0.33 -15.39
CA LYS A 159 -28.33 -0.56 -15.81
C LYS A 159 -28.85 -1.40 -14.67
N HIS A 160 -27.97 -1.78 -13.74
CA HIS A 160 -28.31 -2.59 -12.56
C HIS A 160 -28.59 -1.74 -11.32
N GLY A 161 -28.75 -0.41 -11.45
CA GLY A 161 -29.25 0.47 -10.39
C GLY A 161 -28.24 0.87 -9.32
N PHE A 162 -26.92 0.69 -9.57
CA PHE A 162 -25.89 1.18 -8.69
C PHE A 162 -25.61 2.66 -8.94
N ILE A 163 -25.42 3.42 -7.86
CA ILE A 163 -24.84 4.77 -7.94
C ILE A 163 -23.35 4.60 -8.26
N ARG A 164 -22.93 5.11 -9.40
CA ARG A 164 -21.60 4.85 -9.93
C ARG A 164 -20.72 6.10 -9.85
N GLY A 165 -19.41 5.90 -9.71
CA GLY A 165 -18.40 6.94 -9.74
C GLY A 165 -17.16 6.50 -10.49
N ALA A 166 -16.39 7.42 -11.02
CA ALA A 166 -15.16 7.16 -11.75
C ALA A 166 -13.95 7.75 -11.03
N TYR A 167 -12.85 7.00 -10.95
CA TYR A 167 -11.62 7.52 -10.38
C TYR A 167 -10.44 7.52 -11.37
N HIS A 168 -9.55 8.49 -11.14
CA HIS A 168 -8.29 8.66 -11.83
C HIS A 168 -7.13 8.36 -10.90
N PHE A 169 -6.29 7.40 -11.22
CA PHE A 169 -5.07 7.12 -10.47
C PHE A 169 -3.98 8.12 -10.86
N TYR A 170 -3.57 8.93 -9.89
CA TYR A 170 -2.63 10.03 -10.12
C TYR A 170 -1.19 9.56 -10.19
N ASN A 171 -0.50 9.92 -11.27
CA ASN A 171 0.93 9.67 -11.45
C ASN A 171 1.74 10.96 -11.27
N PRO A 172 2.53 11.14 -10.20
CA PRO A 172 3.29 12.36 -9.95
C PRO A 172 4.41 12.65 -10.97
N LYS A 173 4.72 11.70 -11.86
CA LYS A 173 5.71 11.87 -12.93
C LYS A 173 5.10 12.45 -14.21
N THR A 174 3.78 12.52 -14.30
CA THR A 174 3.06 13.05 -15.46
C THR A 174 2.50 14.42 -15.14
N ASP A 175 2.44 15.31 -16.14
CA ASP A 175 1.84 16.65 -15.99
C ASP A 175 0.38 16.58 -15.53
N ALA A 176 0.04 17.33 -14.49
CA ALA A 176 -1.26 17.25 -13.84
C ALA A 176 -2.40 17.75 -14.75
N SER A 177 -2.14 18.78 -15.55
CA SER A 177 -3.13 19.32 -16.50
C SER A 177 -3.42 18.30 -17.60
N ARG A 178 -2.40 17.62 -18.11
CA ARG A 178 -2.55 16.52 -19.08
C ARG A 178 -3.35 15.35 -18.51
N GLN A 179 -3.12 14.98 -17.24
CA GLN A 179 -3.89 13.95 -16.57
C GLN A 179 -5.37 14.32 -16.45
N ALA A 180 -5.65 15.58 -16.08
CA ALA A 180 -7.02 16.07 -16.01
C ALA A 180 -7.70 16.07 -17.39
N ASP A 181 -7.02 16.51 -18.45
CA ASP A 181 -7.53 16.44 -19.83
C ASP A 181 -7.82 15.00 -20.26
N PHE A 182 -6.95 14.08 -19.87
CA PHE A 182 -7.12 12.67 -20.20
C PHE A 182 -8.36 12.09 -19.50
N PHE A 183 -8.54 12.37 -18.21
CA PHE A 183 -9.73 11.97 -17.47
C PHE A 183 -11.01 12.55 -18.08
N ILE A 184 -11.04 13.85 -18.40
CA ILE A 184 -12.19 14.52 -19.01
C ILE A 184 -12.60 13.86 -20.35
N ARG A 185 -11.61 13.45 -21.15
CA ARG A 185 -11.91 12.76 -22.42
C ARG A 185 -12.41 11.32 -22.22
N SER A 186 -11.96 10.67 -21.14
CA SER A 186 -12.26 9.27 -20.86
C SER A 186 -13.59 9.06 -20.14
N VAL A 187 -14.08 10.06 -19.41
CA VAL A 187 -15.22 9.94 -18.49
C VAL A 187 -16.32 10.93 -18.85
N LYS A 188 -17.48 10.39 -19.17
CA LYS A 188 -18.71 11.17 -19.32
C LYS A 188 -19.60 10.88 -18.12
N LEU A 189 -19.74 11.83 -17.24
CA LEU A 189 -20.64 11.72 -16.09
C LEU A 189 -22.02 12.27 -16.48
N GLU A 190 -23.03 11.63 -15.90
CA GLU A 190 -24.45 11.97 -16.11
C GLU A 190 -25.12 12.23 -14.77
N SER A 191 -26.32 12.83 -14.81
CA SER A 191 -27.14 13.03 -13.61
C SER A 191 -27.29 11.70 -12.82
N GLY A 192 -27.05 11.75 -11.52
CA GLY A 192 -27.06 10.58 -10.63
C GLY A 192 -25.70 9.88 -10.47
N ASP A 193 -24.65 10.26 -11.22
CA ASP A 193 -23.29 9.76 -11.02
C ASP A 193 -22.61 10.50 -9.87
N LEU A 194 -21.69 9.84 -9.16
CA LEU A 194 -20.86 10.46 -8.13
C LEU A 194 -19.85 11.45 -8.75
N PRO A 195 -19.40 12.44 -7.98
CA PRO A 195 -18.34 13.34 -8.43
C PRO A 195 -17.07 12.60 -8.85
N PRO A 196 -16.26 13.18 -9.77
CA PRO A 196 -14.96 12.63 -10.13
C PRO A 196 -14.09 12.36 -8.90
N VAL A 197 -13.32 11.28 -8.93
CA VAL A 197 -12.38 10.96 -7.85
C VAL A 197 -10.95 11.08 -8.34
N LEU A 198 -10.10 11.76 -7.55
CA LEU A 198 -8.66 11.75 -7.70
C LEU A 198 -8.05 10.80 -6.67
N ASP A 199 -7.43 9.73 -7.13
CA ASP A 199 -6.77 8.72 -6.32
C ASP A 199 -5.28 9.05 -6.20
N ILE A 200 -4.83 9.34 -4.96
CA ILE A 200 -3.50 9.84 -4.66
C ILE A 200 -2.83 8.92 -3.64
N GLU A 201 -1.91 8.09 -4.11
CA GLU A 201 -1.18 7.14 -3.28
C GLU A 201 0.35 7.33 -3.35
N VAL A 202 0.83 7.99 -4.39
CA VAL A 202 2.26 8.16 -4.65
C VAL A 202 2.68 9.61 -4.41
N ARG A 203 3.66 9.79 -3.52
CA ARG A 203 4.17 11.12 -3.12
C ARG A 203 4.91 11.86 -4.24
N GLY A 204 5.61 11.12 -5.11
CA GLY A 204 6.63 11.72 -5.97
C GLY A 204 7.89 12.14 -5.20
N GLU A 205 8.73 12.93 -5.81
CA GLU A 205 10.02 13.36 -5.25
C GLU A 205 9.91 14.67 -4.45
N ASP A 206 9.04 15.59 -4.87
CA ASP A 206 8.83 16.91 -4.25
C ASP A 206 7.38 17.08 -3.78
N GLU A 207 7.21 17.22 -2.46
CA GLU A 207 5.89 17.41 -1.83
C GLU A 207 5.23 18.74 -2.19
N LYS A 208 6.02 19.82 -2.35
CA LYS A 208 5.47 21.12 -2.73
C LYS A 208 4.98 21.08 -4.18
N LYS A 209 5.73 20.41 -5.06
CA LYS A 209 5.30 20.21 -6.44
C LYS A 209 4.02 19.35 -6.46
N LEU A 210 3.98 18.26 -5.73
CA LEU A 210 2.78 17.41 -5.64
C LEU A 210 1.54 18.24 -5.27
N ARG A 211 1.60 19.05 -4.22
CA ARG A 211 0.45 19.86 -3.77
C ARG A 211 -0.02 20.85 -4.84
N ARG A 212 0.91 21.52 -5.54
CA ARG A 212 0.56 22.42 -6.65
C ARG A 212 -0.09 21.66 -7.80
N ASP A 213 0.48 20.54 -8.19
CA ASP A 213 0.02 19.73 -9.30
C ASP A 213 -1.38 19.14 -9.02
N LEU A 214 -1.60 18.63 -7.80
CA LEU A 214 -2.92 18.16 -7.39
C LEU A 214 -3.96 19.29 -7.48
N LYS A 215 -3.60 20.51 -7.06
CA LYS A 215 -4.52 21.65 -7.16
C LYS A 215 -4.85 21.99 -8.61
N VAL A 216 -3.87 21.91 -9.52
CA VAL A 216 -4.11 22.10 -10.96
C VAL A 216 -5.12 21.07 -11.50
N TRP A 217 -4.97 19.80 -11.15
CA TRP A 217 -5.91 18.76 -11.55
C TRP A 217 -7.30 19.01 -10.98
N LEU A 218 -7.39 19.26 -9.67
CA LEU A 218 -8.64 19.49 -8.96
C LEU A 218 -9.42 20.66 -9.52
N ASP A 219 -8.75 21.81 -9.72
CA ASP A 219 -9.40 23.01 -10.27
C ASP A 219 -9.93 22.78 -11.68
N LYS A 220 -9.17 22.08 -12.51
CA LYS A 220 -9.55 21.80 -13.89
C LYS A 220 -10.78 20.88 -13.95
N ILE A 221 -10.81 19.85 -13.12
CA ILE A 221 -11.92 18.91 -13.02
C ILE A 221 -13.18 19.60 -12.43
N GLU A 222 -13.02 20.37 -11.34
CA GLU A 222 -14.12 21.13 -10.74
C GLU A 222 -14.72 22.12 -11.73
N ASN A 223 -13.88 22.81 -12.52
CA ASN A 223 -14.34 23.74 -13.54
C ASN A 223 -15.10 23.06 -14.69
N TYR A 224 -14.69 21.85 -15.07
CA TYR A 224 -15.32 21.11 -16.16
C TYR A 224 -16.66 20.48 -15.74
N TYR A 225 -16.66 19.70 -14.64
CA TYR A 225 -17.85 18.97 -14.19
C TYR A 225 -18.77 19.81 -13.30
N ARG A 226 -18.36 20.99 -12.87
CA ARG A 226 -19.13 21.92 -12.02
C ARG A 226 -19.46 21.35 -10.62
N VAL A 227 -18.70 20.35 -10.17
CA VAL A 227 -18.81 19.73 -8.85
C VAL A 227 -17.42 19.55 -8.26
N LYS A 228 -17.32 19.59 -6.94
CA LYS A 228 -16.05 19.34 -6.24
C LYS A 228 -15.66 17.89 -6.37
N PRO A 229 -14.45 17.58 -6.87
CA PRO A 229 -13.94 16.22 -6.90
C PRO A 229 -13.78 15.63 -5.49
N ILE A 230 -13.83 14.32 -5.40
CA ILE A 230 -13.51 13.55 -4.20
C ILE A 230 -12.00 13.24 -4.21
N LEU A 231 -11.35 13.38 -3.07
CA LEU A 231 -9.95 12.97 -2.89
C LEU A 231 -9.90 11.58 -2.24
N TYR A 232 -9.42 10.58 -2.98
CA TYR A 232 -9.10 9.28 -2.40
C TYR A 232 -7.62 9.22 -2.02
N THR A 233 -7.36 8.69 -0.85
CA THR A 233 -6.01 8.38 -0.36
C THR A 233 -6.03 7.54 0.90
N SER A 234 -4.90 6.93 1.26
CA SER A 234 -4.78 6.26 2.56
C SER A 234 -4.78 7.28 3.71
N TYR A 235 -5.30 6.86 4.87
CA TYR A 235 -5.29 7.69 6.09
C TYR A 235 -3.90 8.22 6.44
N LYS A 236 -2.88 7.36 6.30
CA LYS A 236 -1.48 7.74 6.52
C LYS A 236 -0.99 8.80 5.54
N PHE A 237 -1.37 8.69 4.27
CA PHE A 237 -0.98 9.65 3.23
C PHE A 237 -1.68 11.00 3.46
N LYS A 238 -2.99 10.98 3.79
CA LYS A 238 -3.75 12.19 4.13
C LYS A 238 -3.08 12.97 5.25
N THR A 239 -2.81 12.31 6.37
CA THR A 239 -2.25 12.97 7.56
C THR A 239 -0.83 13.47 7.37
N ARG A 240 -0.05 12.83 6.50
CA ARG A 240 1.35 13.17 6.28
C ARG A 240 1.57 14.19 5.16
N TYR A 241 0.85 14.07 4.04
CA TYR A 241 1.15 14.82 2.82
C TYR A 241 0.04 15.78 2.37
N LEU A 242 -1.22 15.51 2.73
CA LEU A 242 -2.37 16.31 2.34
C LEU A 242 -3.01 17.03 3.54
N ASN A 243 -2.20 17.49 4.48
CA ASN A 243 -2.63 18.23 5.66
C ASN A 243 -2.75 19.74 5.43
N ASP A 244 -2.48 20.24 4.23
CA ASP A 244 -2.66 21.63 3.86
C ASP A 244 -4.16 21.99 3.83
N SER A 245 -4.51 23.19 4.32
CA SER A 245 -5.88 23.68 4.41
C SER A 245 -6.60 23.74 3.06
N VAL A 246 -5.87 23.94 1.96
CA VAL A 246 -6.43 23.98 0.59
C VAL A 246 -7.17 22.70 0.22
N PHE A 247 -6.77 21.55 0.77
CA PHE A 247 -7.41 20.27 0.52
C PHE A 247 -8.57 19.96 1.47
N ASN A 248 -8.75 20.73 2.54
CA ASN A 248 -9.81 20.47 3.53
C ASN A 248 -11.22 20.81 3.02
N SER A 249 -11.32 21.56 1.93
CA SER A 249 -12.60 21.89 1.30
C SER A 249 -13.17 20.81 0.40
N TYR A 250 -12.38 19.77 0.10
CA TYR A 250 -12.78 18.64 -0.73
C TYR A 250 -13.31 17.49 0.13
N PRO A 251 -14.31 16.74 -0.34
CA PRO A 251 -14.74 15.52 0.31
C PRO A 251 -13.65 14.43 0.16
N TYR A 252 -13.45 13.66 1.21
CA TYR A 252 -12.47 12.56 1.21
C TYR A 252 -13.12 11.19 1.13
N TRP A 253 -12.48 10.31 0.39
CA TRP A 253 -12.59 8.87 0.44
C TRP A 253 -11.29 8.31 1.04
N ILE A 254 -11.35 7.83 2.27
CA ILE A 254 -10.18 7.43 3.05
C ILE A 254 -10.04 5.91 3.03
N ALA A 255 -8.89 5.41 2.57
CA ALA A 255 -8.50 4.02 2.78
C ALA A 255 -7.87 3.87 4.16
N HIS A 256 -8.49 3.07 5.00
CA HIS A 256 -8.00 2.75 6.34
C HIS A 256 -8.43 1.35 6.73
N TYR A 257 -7.63 0.37 6.31
CA TYR A 257 -7.96 -1.05 6.48
C TYR A 257 -7.78 -1.48 7.93
N TYR A 258 -8.64 -2.40 8.37
CA TYR A 258 -8.55 -3.08 9.66
C TYR A 258 -8.55 -2.14 10.87
N ALA A 259 -9.07 -0.95 10.70
CA ALA A 259 -9.33 0.02 11.74
C ALA A 259 -10.78 -0.11 12.25
N ASP A 260 -11.01 0.33 13.46
CA ASP A 260 -12.36 0.31 14.03
C ASP A 260 -13.16 1.56 13.61
N SER A 261 -12.47 2.62 13.18
CA SER A 261 -13.05 3.89 12.72
C SER A 261 -12.04 4.72 11.93
N VAL A 262 -12.53 5.75 11.25
CA VAL A 262 -11.69 6.80 10.66
C VAL A 262 -11.55 7.93 11.67
N GLU A 263 -10.36 8.08 12.26
CA GLU A 263 -10.09 9.11 13.27
C GLU A 263 -9.95 10.53 12.71
N TYR A 264 -9.94 10.68 11.37
CA TYR A 264 -9.88 11.99 10.73
C TYR A 264 -11.14 12.80 10.98
N LYS A 265 -11.01 13.94 11.66
CA LYS A 265 -12.12 14.82 12.05
C LYS A 265 -12.60 15.78 10.92
N GLY A 266 -12.03 15.69 9.72
CA GLY A 266 -12.40 16.52 8.57
C GLY A 266 -13.58 15.95 7.77
N GLN A 267 -13.78 16.52 6.59
CA GLN A 267 -14.89 16.15 5.69
C GLN A 267 -14.58 14.85 4.94
N TRP A 268 -14.63 13.71 5.61
CA TRP A 268 -14.61 12.44 4.89
C TRP A 268 -16.04 11.94 4.66
N ARG A 269 -16.27 11.38 3.47
CA ARG A 269 -17.57 10.85 3.03
C ARG A 269 -17.56 9.36 2.78
N PHE A 270 -16.42 8.81 2.36
CA PHE A 270 -16.30 7.39 2.07
C PHE A 270 -15.11 6.81 2.84
N TRP A 271 -15.27 5.57 3.26
CA TRP A 271 -14.22 4.81 3.91
C TRP A 271 -14.07 3.44 3.26
N GLN A 272 -12.92 3.21 2.64
CA GLN A 272 -12.49 1.90 2.17
C GLN A 272 -11.88 1.16 3.36
N HIS A 273 -12.62 0.16 3.87
CA HIS A 273 -12.29 -0.46 5.15
C HIS A 273 -11.62 -1.82 5.02
N THR A 274 -11.63 -2.44 3.83
CA THR A 274 -11.01 -3.75 3.56
C THR A 274 -10.70 -3.91 2.07
N ASP A 275 -9.69 -4.73 1.79
CA ASP A 275 -9.21 -5.12 0.47
C ASP A 275 -9.45 -6.62 0.18
N VAL A 276 -10.23 -7.31 1.02
CA VAL A 276 -10.48 -8.77 0.92
C VAL A 276 -11.98 -9.11 0.98
N GLY A 277 -12.81 -8.18 0.55
CA GLY A 277 -14.26 -8.41 0.46
C GLY A 277 -14.62 -9.40 -0.63
N ARG A 278 -15.78 -10.06 -0.49
CA ARG A 278 -16.30 -10.99 -1.48
C ARG A 278 -17.75 -10.67 -1.80
N LEU A 279 -17.99 -10.27 -3.03
CA LEU A 279 -19.33 -9.96 -3.53
C LEU A 279 -19.79 -11.04 -4.53
N PRO A 280 -21.08 -11.40 -4.54
CA PRO A 280 -21.61 -12.28 -5.58
C PRO A 280 -21.41 -11.64 -6.95
N GLY A 281 -21.07 -12.44 -7.95
CA GLY A 281 -20.80 -11.94 -9.30
C GLY A 281 -19.36 -11.45 -9.54
N ILE A 282 -18.52 -11.36 -8.49
CA ILE A 282 -17.08 -11.02 -8.59
C ILE A 282 -16.28 -12.19 -8.06
N ARG A 283 -15.31 -12.68 -8.85
CA ARG A 283 -14.49 -13.84 -8.47
C ARG A 283 -13.32 -13.49 -7.58
N GLU A 284 -12.71 -12.34 -7.85
CA GLU A 284 -11.55 -11.84 -7.14
C GLU A 284 -11.97 -11.15 -5.84
N ASP A 285 -11.02 -10.94 -4.96
CA ASP A 285 -11.22 -10.07 -3.78
C ASP A 285 -11.51 -8.64 -4.25
N VAL A 286 -12.35 -7.93 -3.50
CA VAL A 286 -12.80 -6.59 -3.83
C VAL A 286 -12.71 -5.67 -2.62
N ASP A 287 -12.35 -4.44 -2.88
CA ASP A 287 -12.33 -3.39 -1.86
C ASP A 287 -13.76 -3.00 -1.48
N LEU A 288 -14.07 -3.08 -0.17
CA LEU A 288 -15.39 -2.68 0.33
C LEU A 288 -15.34 -1.32 1.00
N ASN A 289 -16.39 -0.58 0.75
CA ASN A 289 -16.54 0.80 1.15
C ASN A 289 -17.82 1.01 1.97
N VAL A 290 -17.80 2.01 2.83
CA VAL A 290 -19.00 2.56 3.46
C VAL A 290 -19.08 4.06 3.19
N PHE A 291 -20.31 4.56 3.12
CA PHE A 291 -20.58 5.99 3.06
C PHE A 291 -20.93 6.53 4.44
N ASN A 292 -20.33 7.65 4.81
CA ASN A 292 -20.57 8.33 6.08
C ASN A 292 -21.80 9.25 5.97
N GLY A 293 -22.96 8.66 5.99
CA GLY A 293 -24.24 9.33 5.85
C GLY A 293 -25.35 8.38 5.43
N THR A 294 -26.53 8.92 5.18
CA THR A 294 -27.70 8.19 4.70
C THR A 294 -27.70 8.00 3.18
N LEU A 295 -28.53 7.11 2.67
CA LEU A 295 -28.68 6.93 1.21
C LEU A 295 -29.16 8.22 0.51
N ASP A 296 -30.02 9.00 1.18
CA ASP A 296 -30.48 10.28 0.61
C ASP A 296 -29.36 11.33 0.59
N GLU A 297 -28.45 11.31 1.55
CA GLU A 297 -27.26 12.16 1.52
C GLU A 297 -26.30 11.74 0.41
N LEU A 298 -26.14 10.42 0.17
CA LEU A 298 -25.35 9.93 -0.96
C LEU A 298 -25.95 10.39 -2.29
N LYS A 299 -27.28 10.28 -2.47
CA LYS A 299 -27.98 10.77 -3.68
C LYS A 299 -27.83 12.28 -3.88
N ARG A 300 -27.91 13.08 -2.80
CA ARG A 300 -27.68 14.53 -2.90
C ARG A 300 -26.25 14.90 -3.27
N MET A 301 -25.30 13.99 -3.08
CA MET A 301 -23.90 14.18 -3.45
C MET A 301 -23.65 13.91 -4.93
N THR A 302 -24.57 13.25 -5.63
CA THR A 302 -24.43 12.96 -7.06
C THR A 302 -24.56 14.22 -7.91
N ILE A 303 -24.10 14.13 -9.15
CA ILE A 303 -24.25 15.17 -10.17
C ILE A 303 -25.73 15.40 -10.45
N PRO A 304 -26.19 16.66 -10.49
CA PRO A 304 -27.58 17.01 -10.73
C PRO A 304 -28.12 16.68 -12.11
#